data_eccc229a745ab50afbeaf8f7411e5608
#
_entry.id   eccc229a745ab50afbeaf8f7411e5608
#
_cell.length_a   1.000
_cell.length_b   1.000
_cell.length_c   1.000
_cell.angle_alpha   90.00
_cell.angle_beta   90.00
_cell.angle_gamma   90.00
#
_symmetry.space_group_name_H-M   'P 1'
#
loop_
_entity.id
_entity.type
_entity.pdbx_description
1 polymer ?
#
loop_
_entity_poly.entity_id
_entity_poly.type
_entity_poly.pdbx_seq_one_letter_code
_entity_poly.pdbx_strand_id
1 'polypeptide(L)'
;LSLASEILIVATPEPTSLTDAYAAMKVLAAQQKRHNMRLVINQAARPGDGRAITGQLQQVLNRFVSTESGLPMRLIHMGDIPSDTAVREAVMRRQLLLQSNPNCPAALAIAQLATRVKSTLPKREAV
;
A
#
# COMPACT_ATOMS: atom_id res chain seq x y z
N LEU A 1 -1.69 15.77 -3.62
CA LEU A 1 -2.61 14.63 -3.38
C LEU A 1 -4.03 14.90 -3.88
N SER A 2 -4.50 16.14 -3.84
CA SER A 2 -5.85 16.50 -4.34
C SER A 2 -6.03 16.19 -5.82
N LEU A 3 -4.95 16.16 -6.60
CA LEU A 3 -4.95 15.83 -8.02
C LEU A 3 -4.80 14.33 -8.31
N ALA A 4 -4.50 13.53 -7.31
CA ALA A 4 -4.33 12.09 -7.48
C ALA A 4 -5.70 11.41 -7.63
N SER A 5 -5.85 10.56 -8.65
CA SER A 5 -7.05 9.74 -8.82
C SER A 5 -7.10 8.59 -7.82
N GLU A 6 -5.95 8.09 -7.40
CA GLU A 6 -5.81 6.96 -6.49
C GLU A 6 -4.76 7.29 -5.42
N ILE A 7 -4.98 6.76 -4.21
CA ILE A 7 -4.03 6.86 -3.11
C ILE A 7 -3.57 5.46 -2.73
N LEU A 8 -2.26 5.28 -2.76
CA LEU A 8 -1.61 4.04 -2.36
C LEU A 8 -0.75 4.32 -1.13
N ILE A 9 -1.03 3.63 -0.04
CA ILE A 9 -0.26 3.74 1.19
C ILE A 9 0.61 2.49 1.31
N VAL A 10 1.88 2.69 1.57
CA VAL A 10 2.84 1.61 1.79
C VAL A 10 3.27 1.64 3.25
N ALA A 11 3.11 0.52 3.93
CA ALA A 11 3.50 0.37 5.32
C ALA A 11 4.26 -0.95 5.51
N THR A 12 4.97 -1.07 6.62
CA THR A 12 5.60 -2.31 7.05
C THR A 12 4.84 -2.87 8.25
N PRO A 13 5.07 -4.15 8.63
CA PRO A 13 4.43 -4.72 9.83
C PRO A 13 4.87 -4.10 11.15
N GLU A 14 5.90 -3.26 11.16
CA GLU A 14 6.39 -2.62 12.37
C GLU A 14 5.33 -1.69 12.98
N PRO A 15 5.15 -1.70 14.32
CA PRO A 15 4.14 -0.87 14.98
C PRO A 15 4.26 0.62 14.68
N THR A 16 5.47 1.14 14.58
CA THR A 16 5.70 2.55 14.24
C THR A 16 5.22 2.90 12.84
N SER A 17 5.50 2.01 11.88
CA SER A 17 5.02 2.18 10.49
C SER A 17 3.50 2.17 10.42
N LEU A 18 2.85 1.27 11.16
CA LEU A 18 1.39 1.17 11.17
C LEU A 18 0.75 2.40 11.82
N THR A 19 1.37 2.95 12.87
CA THR A 19 0.93 4.20 13.49
C THR A 19 1.01 5.36 12.51
N ASP A 20 2.10 5.47 11.79
CA ASP A 20 2.30 6.51 10.78
C ASP A 20 1.30 6.37 9.63
N ALA A 21 1.07 5.15 9.17
CA ALA A 21 0.09 4.87 8.13
C ALA A 21 -1.33 5.27 8.57
N TYR A 22 -1.70 4.93 9.79
CA TYR A 22 -3.00 5.33 10.36
C TYR A 22 -3.14 6.86 10.41
N ALA A 23 -2.11 7.55 10.88
CA ALA A 23 -2.12 9.00 10.93
C ALA A 23 -2.29 9.63 9.54
N ALA A 24 -1.58 9.10 8.53
CA ALA A 24 -1.73 9.55 7.16
C ALA A 24 -3.14 9.33 6.61
N MET A 25 -3.70 8.15 6.85
CA MET A 25 -5.08 7.81 6.44
C MET A 25 -6.10 8.76 7.06
N LYS A 26 -5.93 9.06 8.34
CA LYS A 26 -6.81 9.95 9.09
C LYS A 26 -6.79 11.37 8.49
N VAL A 27 -5.62 11.90 8.21
CA VAL A 27 -5.46 13.22 7.60
C VAL A 27 -6.08 13.25 6.19
N LEU A 28 -5.81 12.23 5.39
CA LEU A 28 -6.33 12.14 4.02
C LEU A 28 -7.85 12.01 3.99
N ALA A 29 -8.43 11.24 4.91
CA ALA A 29 -9.89 11.12 5.02
C ALA A 29 -10.53 12.46 5.38
N ALA A 30 -9.93 13.21 6.32
CA ALA A 30 -10.47 14.49 6.77
C ALA A 30 -10.31 15.60 5.73
N GLN A 31 -9.11 15.70 5.11
CA GLN A 31 -8.78 16.81 4.24
C GLN A 31 -9.14 16.58 2.77
N GLN A 32 -9.02 15.34 2.30
CA GLN A 32 -9.23 15.01 0.90
C GLN A 32 -10.57 14.36 0.61
N LYS A 33 -11.39 14.12 1.63
CA LYS A 33 -12.73 13.50 1.51
C LYS A 33 -12.68 12.16 0.78
N ARG A 34 -11.60 11.41 0.97
CA ARG A 34 -11.41 10.12 0.31
C ARG A 34 -12.15 9.02 1.05
N HIS A 35 -12.93 8.23 0.31
CA HIS A 35 -13.65 7.08 0.85
C HIS A 35 -12.87 5.78 0.75
N ASN A 36 -11.94 5.70 -0.19
CA ASN A 36 -11.16 4.49 -0.46
C ASN A 36 -9.68 4.83 -0.49
N MET A 37 -8.88 3.98 0.14
CA MET A 37 -7.43 4.00 0.03
C MET A 37 -6.94 2.58 -0.16
N ARG A 38 -5.83 2.43 -0.87
CA ARG A 38 -5.20 1.14 -1.12
C ARG A 38 -3.96 1.00 -0.26
N LEU A 39 -3.76 -0.20 0.28
CA LEU A 39 -2.65 -0.49 1.18
C LEU A 39 -1.78 -1.61 0.62
N VAL A 40 -0.48 -1.37 0.62
CA VAL A 40 0.55 -2.37 0.35
C VAL A 40 1.36 -2.55 1.61
N ILE A 41 1.58 -3.79 2.01
CA ILE A 41 2.46 -4.11 3.13
C ILE A 41 3.82 -4.57 2.57
N ASN A 42 4.84 -3.76 2.85
CA ASN A 42 6.22 -4.07 2.48
C ASN A 42 6.89 -4.85 3.63
N GLN A 43 7.90 -5.63 3.31
CA GLN A 43 8.66 -6.43 4.27
C GLN A 43 7.76 -7.40 5.06
N ALA A 44 6.77 -7.98 4.39
CA ALA A 44 5.91 -8.98 4.99
C ALA A 44 6.71 -10.25 5.31
N ALA A 45 6.62 -10.71 6.56
CA ALA A 45 7.37 -11.87 7.00
C ALA A 45 6.73 -13.20 6.59
N ARG A 46 5.40 -13.23 6.52
CA ARG A 46 4.63 -14.44 6.23
C ARG A 46 3.49 -14.16 5.25
N PRO A 47 3.10 -15.16 4.44
CA PRO A 47 1.87 -15.05 3.66
C PRO A 47 0.68 -14.77 4.58
N GLY A 48 -0.18 -13.83 4.18
CA GLY A 48 -1.36 -13.45 4.95
C GLY A 48 -1.16 -12.31 5.94
N ASP A 49 0.07 -11.91 6.23
CA ASP A 49 0.35 -10.80 7.16
C ASP A 49 -0.32 -9.50 6.71
N GLY A 50 -0.22 -9.18 5.44
CA GLY A 50 -0.82 -7.95 4.91
C GLY A 50 -2.33 -7.94 5.01
N ARG A 51 -2.98 -9.06 4.77
CA ARG A 51 -4.43 -9.17 4.91
C ARG A 51 -4.86 -8.99 6.37
N ALA A 52 -4.15 -9.61 7.31
CA ALA A 52 -4.42 -9.47 8.74
C ALA A 52 -4.23 -8.02 9.20
N ILE A 53 -3.14 -7.39 8.80
CA ILE A 53 -2.84 -5.99 9.14
C ILE A 53 -3.91 -5.06 8.54
N THR A 54 -4.29 -5.27 7.30
CA THR A 54 -5.34 -4.48 6.64
C THR A 54 -6.66 -4.57 7.42
N GLY A 55 -7.02 -5.77 7.87
CA GLY A 55 -8.21 -5.97 8.69
C GLY A 55 -8.15 -5.23 10.02
N GLN A 56 -7.00 -5.26 10.70
CA GLN A 56 -6.80 -4.53 11.96
C GLN A 56 -6.90 -3.01 11.76
N LEU A 57 -6.25 -2.48 10.74
CA LEU A 57 -6.32 -1.06 10.41
C LEU A 57 -7.74 -0.64 10.03
N GLN A 58 -8.46 -1.48 9.29
CA GLN A 58 -9.84 -1.20 8.92
C GLN A 58 -10.74 -1.09 10.16
N GLN A 59 -10.55 -1.96 11.16
CA GLN A 59 -11.30 -1.89 12.40
C GLN A 59 -11.05 -0.58 13.15
N VAL A 60 -9.80 -0.14 13.22
CA VAL A 60 -9.43 1.14 13.84
C VAL A 60 -10.05 2.31 13.09
N LEU A 61 -9.99 2.28 11.77
CA LEU A 61 -10.59 3.32 10.93
C LEU A 61 -12.11 3.39 11.12
N ASN A 62 -12.78 2.24 11.21
CA ASN A 62 -14.22 2.19 11.43
C ASN A 62 -14.64 2.83 12.77
N ARG A 63 -13.76 2.73 13.78
CA ARG A 63 -14.03 3.28 15.11
C ARG A 63 -13.81 4.79 15.21
N PHE A 64 -12.76 5.30 14.58
CA PHE A 64 -12.25 6.63 14.88
C PHE A 64 -12.24 7.58 13.70
N VAL A 65 -12.47 7.09 12.48
CA VAL A 65 -12.44 7.91 11.28
C VAL A 65 -13.76 7.77 10.52
N SER A 66 -14.37 8.89 10.23
CA SER A 66 -15.54 8.97 9.35
C SER A 66 -15.27 10.00 8.27
N THR A 67 -15.85 9.79 7.10
CA THR A 67 -15.84 10.77 6.03
C THR A 67 -17.00 11.74 6.21
N GLU A 68 -17.02 12.84 5.43
CA GLU A 68 -18.12 13.81 5.48
C GLU A 68 -19.49 13.19 5.24
N SER A 69 -19.55 12.13 4.44
CA SER A 69 -20.81 11.42 4.18
C SER A 69 -21.26 10.53 5.34
N GLY A 70 -20.48 10.46 6.43
CA GLY A 70 -20.76 9.58 7.57
C GLY A 70 -20.39 8.13 7.31
N LEU A 71 -19.90 7.79 6.11
CA LEU A 71 -19.44 6.46 5.76
C LEU A 71 -18.02 6.25 6.26
N PRO A 72 -17.68 5.06 6.78
CA PRO A 72 -16.31 4.76 7.14
C PRO A 72 -15.43 4.72 5.89
N MET A 73 -14.16 5.10 6.05
CA MET A 73 -13.19 4.96 4.98
C MET A 73 -12.90 3.48 4.74
N ARG A 74 -12.89 3.08 3.48
CA ARG A 74 -12.60 1.71 3.08
C ARG A 74 -11.13 1.55 2.72
N LEU A 75 -10.48 0.61 3.38
CA LEU A 75 -9.10 0.24 3.10
C LEU A 75 -9.07 -1.04 2.26
N ILE A 76 -8.42 -0.96 1.11
CA ILE A 76 -8.34 -2.06 0.16
C ILE A 76 -6.92 -2.61 0.18
N HIS A 77 -6.78 -3.89 0.51
CA HIS A 77 -5.49 -4.56 0.48
C HIS A 77 -5.09 -4.85 -0.97
N MET A 78 -4.01 -4.22 -1.44
CA MET A 78 -3.52 -4.41 -2.81
C MET A 78 -2.55 -5.57 -2.94
N GLY A 79 -1.78 -5.83 -1.92
CA GLY A 79 -0.82 -6.92 -1.92
C GLY A 79 0.30 -6.72 -0.92
N ASP A 80 1.17 -7.71 -0.85
CA ASP A 80 2.33 -7.72 0.03
C ASP A 80 3.60 -7.85 -0.78
N ILE A 81 4.64 -7.17 -0.31
CA ILE A 81 5.99 -7.39 -0.80
C ILE A 81 6.71 -8.17 0.30
N PRO A 82 7.13 -9.42 0.03
CA PRO A 82 7.77 -10.22 1.06
C PRO A 82 9.14 -9.65 1.44
N SER A 83 9.52 -9.87 2.69
CA SER A 83 10.87 -9.60 3.14
C SER A 83 11.85 -10.46 2.33
N ASP A 84 12.85 -9.84 1.74
CA ASP A 84 13.74 -10.49 0.79
C ASP A 84 15.14 -9.89 0.88
N THR A 85 16.12 -10.73 1.12
CA THR A 85 17.53 -10.30 1.24
C THR A 85 18.05 -9.67 -0.06
N ALA A 86 17.50 -10.06 -1.21
CA ALA A 86 17.88 -9.49 -2.50
C ALA A 86 17.62 -7.98 -2.57
N VAL A 87 16.60 -7.49 -1.88
CA VAL A 87 16.30 -6.05 -1.80
C VAL A 87 17.45 -5.33 -1.12
N ARG A 88 17.88 -5.84 0.03
CA ARG A 88 18.99 -5.25 0.78
C ARG A 88 20.29 -5.27 -0.03
N GLU A 89 20.56 -6.37 -0.70
CA GLU A 89 21.74 -6.49 -1.55
C GLU A 89 21.72 -5.50 -2.71
N ALA A 90 20.57 -5.32 -3.35
CA ALA A 90 20.41 -4.35 -4.43
C ALA A 90 20.66 -2.93 -3.92
N VAL A 91 20.13 -2.58 -2.75
CA VAL A 91 20.36 -1.26 -2.11
C VAL A 91 21.85 -1.06 -1.83
N MET A 92 22.51 -2.05 -1.24
CA MET A 92 23.93 -1.97 -0.90
C MET A 92 24.82 -1.84 -2.13
N ARG A 93 24.43 -2.44 -3.24
CA ARG A 93 25.15 -2.38 -4.52
C ARG A 93 24.71 -1.21 -5.40
N ARG A 94 23.76 -0.41 -4.93
CA ARG A 94 23.18 0.71 -5.68
C ARG A 94 22.65 0.28 -7.04
N GLN A 95 21.95 -0.85 -7.06
CA GLN A 95 21.35 -1.43 -8.27
C GLN A 95 19.83 -1.40 -8.17
N LEU A 96 19.18 -1.30 -9.31
CA LEU A 96 17.72 -1.41 -9.37
C LEU A 96 17.32 -2.88 -9.25
N LEU A 97 16.47 -3.19 -8.28
CA LEU A 97 16.08 -4.56 -7.97
C LEU A 97 15.53 -5.32 -9.18
N LEU A 98 14.62 -4.69 -9.92
CA LEU A 98 13.96 -5.32 -11.07
C LEU A 98 14.91 -5.59 -12.23
N GLN A 99 16.03 -4.86 -12.29
CA GLN A 99 17.06 -5.11 -13.30
C GLN A 99 18.10 -6.12 -12.84
N SER A 100 18.51 -6.04 -11.57
CA SER A 100 19.57 -6.89 -11.04
C SER A 100 19.07 -8.28 -10.65
N ASN A 101 17.83 -8.39 -10.18
CA ASN A 101 17.28 -9.66 -9.71
C ASN A 101 15.77 -9.74 -9.98
N PRO A 102 15.36 -9.83 -11.25
CA PRO A 102 13.94 -9.75 -11.62
C PRO A 102 13.10 -10.94 -11.14
N ASN A 103 13.73 -12.04 -10.76
CA ASN A 103 13.04 -13.27 -10.37
C ASN A 103 13.01 -13.47 -8.86
N CYS A 104 13.53 -12.54 -8.05
CA CYS A 104 13.44 -12.68 -6.61
C CYS A 104 12.00 -12.46 -6.13
N PRO A 105 11.63 -13.01 -4.96
CA PRO A 105 10.25 -12.90 -4.47
C PRO A 105 9.73 -11.47 -4.40
N ALA A 106 10.53 -10.52 -3.92
CA ALA A 106 10.13 -9.11 -3.85
C ALA A 106 9.90 -8.51 -5.23
N ALA A 107 10.77 -8.80 -6.21
CA ALA A 107 10.62 -8.29 -7.57
C ALA A 107 9.35 -8.83 -8.23
N LEU A 108 9.06 -10.11 -8.06
CA LEU A 108 7.82 -10.72 -8.59
C LEU A 108 6.58 -10.10 -7.95
N ALA A 109 6.61 -9.86 -6.64
CA ALA A 109 5.51 -9.21 -5.93
C ALA A 109 5.29 -7.78 -6.44
N ILE A 110 6.35 -7.01 -6.63
CA ILE A 110 6.28 -5.64 -7.15
C ILE A 110 5.69 -5.63 -8.57
N ALA A 111 6.10 -6.57 -9.42
CA ALA A 111 5.56 -6.68 -10.77
C ALA A 111 4.06 -6.97 -10.76
N GLN A 112 3.59 -7.86 -9.88
CA GLN A 112 2.17 -8.14 -9.71
C GLN A 112 1.41 -6.92 -9.20
N LEU A 113 1.97 -6.19 -8.24
CA LEU A 113 1.39 -4.96 -7.72
C LEU A 113 1.25 -3.91 -8.82
N ALA A 114 2.28 -3.73 -9.65
CA ALA A 114 2.25 -2.81 -10.77
C ALA A 114 1.09 -3.12 -11.72
N THR A 115 0.86 -4.39 -12.02
CA THR A 115 -0.26 -4.84 -12.86
C THR A 115 -1.60 -4.49 -12.21
N ARG A 116 -1.75 -4.72 -10.90
CA ARG A 116 -2.99 -4.39 -10.17
C ARG A 116 -3.25 -2.89 -10.14
N VAL A 117 -2.24 -2.09 -9.84
CA VAL A 117 -2.35 -0.63 -9.83
C VAL A 117 -2.74 -0.12 -11.21
N LYS A 118 -2.09 -0.62 -12.25
CA LYS A 118 -2.40 -0.24 -13.63
C LYS A 118 -3.85 -0.52 -13.99
N SER A 119 -4.43 -1.63 -13.53
CA SER A 119 -5.82 -1.99 -13.80
C SER A 119 -6.82 -1.09 -13.09
N THR A 120 -6.43 -0.41 -12.01
CA THR A 120 -7.29 0.49 -11.25
C THR A 120 -7.26 1.93 -11.76
N LEU A 121 -6.26 2.30 -12.56
CA LEU A 121 -6.14 3.64 -13.11
C LEU A 121 -7.12 3.82 -14.27
N PRO A 122 -7.67 5.05 -14.44
CA PRO A 122 -8.51 5.33 -15.59
C PRO A 122 -7.70 5.17 -16.88
N LYS A 123 -8.33 4.62 -17.92
CA LYS A 123 -7.70 4.52 -19.24
C LYS A 123 -7.42 5.93 -19.75
N ARG A 124 -6.18 6.18 -20.16
CA ARG A 124 -5.88 7.40 -20.90
C ARG A 124 -6.59 7.32 -22.24
N GLU A 125 -7.34 8.38 -22.55
CA GLU A 125 -7.85 8.52 -23.91
C GLU A 125 -6.65 8.63 -24.87
N ALA A 126 -6.72 7.85 -25.95
CA ALA A 126 -5.75 7.99 -27.03
C ALA A 126 -5.90 9.37 -27.65
N VAL A 127 -4.86 10.14 -27.60
CA VAL A 127 -4.82 11.47 -28.23
C VAL A 127 -4.37 11.30 -29.67
#